data_7865a7655451f5f9e505d08d396b20aa
#
_entry.id   7865a7655451f5f9e505d08d396b20aa
#
_cell.length_a   1.000
_cell.length_b   1.000
_cell.length_c   1.000
_cell.angle_alpha   90.00
_cell.angle_beta   90.00
_cell.angle_gamma   90.00
#
_symmetry.space_group_name_H-M   'P 1'
#
loop_
_entity.id
_entity.type
_entity.pdbx_description
1 polymer ?
#
loop_
_entity_poly.entity_id
_entity_poly.type
_entity_poly.pdbx_seq_one_letter_code
_entity_poly.pdbx_strand_id
1 'polypeptide(L)'
;MITEDQIRRILRLQGDGFPILSLYAQVPVDPGDRRGLRSRVDSLLSEVRPLASDPSVDRDERLSVRADIEHIEEHITEQHDWRPGTLAMFSCSARQIFEEVALPRTVHDRIVLDNTPWVRSLLAVLNEYRRMCVVFVERGEARVWELYQDELSEVITRRVRTVHSRHVPAPNEDRVRNKAEEYTKRHFRDVIGSIDGLFRTEGFDLLSVGGKQHETSHFVGLLPRHLHDRLVGTFTLDSQPAEVAHIRQCAMTILEEYERTEQRRRVADVVETAAAGGRAALGLADCLWAGALAAIDTLLLEDGVLVSGVVCDNCGWMSVRGSECVQCGRQVRPVVDVLDELTESVISEGGAITHVQVPTELSRHLVGAALRFDLPPPP
;
A
#
# COMPACT_ATOMS: atom_id res chain seq x y z
N MET A 1 0.65 -2.72 13.39
CA MET A 1 -0.06 -3.06 12.12
C MET A 1 -1.35 -2.26 12.07
N ILE A 2 -1.60 -1.63 10.94
CA ILE A 2 -2.88 -0.96 10.70
C ILE A 2 -3.96 -2.01 10.43
N THR A 3 -5.15 -1.85 11.00
CA THR A 3 -6.27 -2.78 10.83
C THR A 3 -7.34 -2.17 9.92
N GLU A 4 -8.09 -3.01 9.20
CA GLU A 4 -9.23 -2.54 8.39
C GLU A 4 -10.26 -1.76 9.22
N ASP A 5 -10.50 -2.17 10.47
CA ASP A 5 -11.46 -1.48 11.35
C ASP A 5 -10.98 -0.08 11.74
N GLN A 6 -9.67 0.10 11.93
CA GLN A 6 -9.08 1.42 12.20
C GLN A 6 -9.28 2.36 11.01
N ILE A 7 -9.08 1.84 9.80
CA ILE A 7 -9.28 2.60 8.57
C ILE A 7 -10.75 2.97 8.37
N ARG A 8 -11.66 1.99 8.47
CA ARG A 8 -13.10 2.25 8.36
C ARG A 8 -13.56 3.30 9.37
N ARG A 9 -12.92 3.36 10.55
CA ARG A 9 -13.18 4.36 11.56
C ARG A 9 -12.72 5.73 11.09
N ILE A 10 -11.50 5.86 10.57
CA ILE A 10 -10.96 7.11 10.04
C ILE A 10 -11.80 7.64 8.87
N LEU A 11 -12.17 6.78 7.92
CA LEU A 11 -13.02 7.14 6.78
C LEU A 11 -14.41 7.69 7.16
N ARG A 12 -14.88 7.43 8.38
CA ARG A 12 -16.18 7.92 8.89
C ARG A 12 -16.08 9.19 9.70
N LEU A 13 -14.88 9.71 9.92
CA LEU A 13 -14.71 10.95 10.67
C LEU A 13 -15.28 12.11 9.87
N GLN A 14 -16.00 12.99 10.53
CA GLN A 14 -16.58 14.20 9.96
C GLN A 14 -16.32 15.38 10.89
N GLY A 15 -15.85 16.48 10.33
CA GLY A 15 -15.58 17.69 11.09
C GLY A 15 -16.85 18.48 11.45
N ASP A 16 -17.97 18.24 10.73
CA ASP A 16 -19.28 18.90 10.93
C ASP A 16 -19.15 20.42 11.06
N GLY A 17 -18.45 21.03 10.14
CA GLY A 17 -18.20 22.47 10.11
C GLY A 17 -16.88 22.92 10.76
N PHE A 18 -16.11 22.01 11.35
CA PHE A 18 -14.74 22.25 11.82
C PHE A 18 -13.76 21.47 10.93
N PRO A 19 -12.61 22.05 10.58
CA PRO A 19 -11.63 21.32 9.79
C PRO A 19 -10.98 20.20 10.61
N ILE A 20 -10.76 19.07 9.96
CA ILE A 20 -9.92 18.00 10.46
C ILE A 20 -8.49 18.25 9.95
N LEU A 21 -7.54 18.32 10.87
CA LEU A 21 -6.14 18.41 10.57
C LEU A 21 -5.62 17.00 10.29
N SER A 22 -5.19 16.75 9.05
CA SER A 22 -4.57 15.50 8.62
C SER A 22 -3.09 15.74 8.38
N LEU A 23 -2.22 15.08 9.16
CA LEU A 23 -0.77 15.22 9.08
C LEU A 23 -0.14 13.87 8.75
N TYR A 24 0.78 13.86 7.78
CA TYR A 24 1.62 12.73 7.40
C TYR A 24 3.09 13.15 7.52
N ALA A 25 3.86 12.48 8.34
CA ALA A 25 5.26 12.76 8.55
C ALA A 25 6.11 11.49 8.48
N GLN A 26 7.17 11.50 7.67
CA GLN A 26 8.11 10.39 7.57
C GLN A 26 8.89 10.19 8.88
N VAL A 27 8.90 8.96 9.37
CA VAL A 27 9.68 8.55 10.53
C VAL A 27 11.03 8.02 10.06
N PRO A 28 12.16 8.62 10.51
CA PRO A 28 13.49 8.17 10.12
C PRO A 28 13.77 6.73 10.50
N VAL A 29 14.54 6.03 9.66
CA VAL A 29 14.98 4.65 9.91
C VAL A 29 15.94 4.57 11.10
N ASP A 30 16.76 5.61 11.32
CA ASP A 30 17.69 5.66 12.44
C ASP A 30 16.98 6.08 13.73
N PRO A 31 16.91 5.20 14.75
CA PRO A 31 16.29 5.52 16.04
C PRO A 31 16.95 6.72 16.76
N GLY A 32 18.20 7.04 16.41
CA GLY A 32 18.92 8.19 16.94
C GLY A 32 18.42 9.54 16.43
N ASP A 33 17.72 9.57 15.30
CA ASP A 33 17.27 10.81 14.64
C ASP A 33 15.83 11.21 15.00
N ARG A 34 15.49 11.11 16.28
CA ARG A 34 14.18 11.58 16.82
C ARG A 34 13.98 13.09 16.62
N ARG A 35 15.07 13.86 16.53
CA ARG A 35 15.01 15.29 16.21
C ARG A 35 14.51 15.52 14.80
N GLY A 36 14.79 14.61 13.87
CA GLY A 36 14.31 14.67 12.49
C GLY A 36 12.79 14.63 12.37
N LEU A 37 12.12 13.70 13.07
CA LEU A 37 10.65 13.62 13.05
C LEU A 37 10.02 14.88 13.65
N ARG A 38 10.49 15.33 14.82
CA ARG A 38 9.98 16.54 15.46
C ARG A 38 10.14 17.77 14.56
N SER A 39 11.31 17.94 13.93
CA SER A 39 11.57 19.04 13.00
C SER A 39 10.65 19.00 11.77
N ARG A 40 10.36 17.80 11.24
CA ARG A 40 9.42 17.61 10.12
C ARG A 40 8.01 18.02 10.53
N VAL A 41 7.51 17.50 11.66
CA VAL A 41 6.18 17.82 12.18
C VAL A 41 6.06 19.31 12.44
N ASP A 42 7.07 19.96 13.06
CA ASP A 42 7.07 21.39 13.31
C ASP A 42 7.07 22.21 12.01
N SER A 43 7.81 21.77 11.00
CA SER A 43 7.77 22.37 9.66
C SER A 43 6.37 22.31 9.04
N LEU A 44 5.71 21.14 9.08
CA LEU A 44 4.34 20.96 8.57
C LEU A 44 3.34 21.81 9.34
N LEU A 45 3.37 21.79 10.67
CA LEU A 45 2.49 22.61 11.50
C LEU A 45 2.66 24.11 11.25
N SER A 46 3.87 24.55 10.84
CA SER A 46 4.13 25.97 10.49
C SER A 46 3.29 26.45 9.31
N GLU A 47 2.85 25.55 8.42
CA GLU A 47 2.01 25.88 7.25
C GLU A 47 0.58 26.25 7.67
N VAL A 48 0.06 25.64 8.75
CA VAL A 48 -1.33 25.86 9.24
C VAL A 48 -1.43 26.82 10.41
N ARG A 49 -0.32 27.14 11.11
CA ARG A 49 -0.27 28.14 12.20
C ARG A 49 -0.85 29.52 11.83
N PRO A 50 -0.66 30.07 10.62
CA PRO A 50 -1.28 31.32 10.24
C PRO A 50 -2.81 31.29 10.34
N LEU A 51 -3.46 30.17 9.97
CA LEU A 51 -4.91 30.01 10.03
C LEU A 51 -5.44 30.08 11.46
N ALA A 52 -4.69 29.55 12.44
CA ALA A 52 -5.05 29.64 13.88
C ALA A 52 -5.03 31.08 14.43
N SER A 53 -4.54 32.05 13.65
CA SER A 53 -4.43 33.46 14.03
C SER A 53 -5.14 34.40 13.06
N ASP A 54 -5.71 33.91 11.96
CA ASP A 54 -6.34 34.71 10.91
C ASP A 54 -7.70 35.25 11.39
N PRO A 55 -7.89 36.58 11.48
CA PRO A 55 -9.16 37.17 11.89
C PRO A 55 -10.33 36.95 10.94
N SER A 56 -10.06 36.53 9.69
CA SER A 56 -11.09 36.20 8.68
C SER A 56 -11.73 34.83 8.87
N VAL A 57 -11.06 33.94 9.62
CA VAL A 57 -11.56 32.62 9.98
C VAL A 57 -12.42 32.72 11.24
N ASP A 58 -13.46 31.89 11.35
CA ASP A 58 -14.35 31.87 12.54
C ASP A 58 -13.53 31.62 13.82
N ARG A 59 -13.99 32.23 14.93
CA ARG A 59 -13.28 32.16 16.21
C ARG A 59 -13.17 30.73 16.73
N ASP A 60 -14.24 29.96 16.65
CA ASP A 60 -14.29 28.61 17.22
C ASP A 60 -13.45 27.65 16.36
N GLU A 61 -13.44 27.83 15.03
CA GLU A 61 -12.56 27.13 14.11
C GLU A 61 -11.08 27.42 14.42
N ARG A 62 -10.68 28.68 14.60
CA ARG A 62 -9.32 29.05 14.99
C ARG A 62 -8.88 28.42 16.31
N LEU A 63 -9.79 28.35 17.30
CA LEU A 63 -9.50 27.73 18.59
C LEU A 63 -9.33 26.22 18.45
N SER A 64 -10.13 25.57 17.60
CA SER A 64 -9.96 24.14 17.30
C SER A 64 -8.60 23.87 16.66
N VAL A 65 -8.26 24.57 15.57
CA VAL A 65 -6.97 24.40 14.88
C VAL A 65 -5.77 24.65 15.80
N ARG A 66 -5.88 25.66 16.70
CA ARG A 66 -4.81 25.91 17.69
C ARG A 66 -4.64 24.74 18.65
N ALA A 67 -5.74 24.23 19.19
CA ALA A 67 -5.72 23.09 20.10
C ALA A 67 -5.23 21.81 19.41
N ASP A 68 -5.54 21.63 18.11
CA ASP A 68 -5.03 20.51 17.31
C ASP A 68 -3.51 20.58 17.15
N ILE A 69 -2.97 21.76 16.86
CA ILE A 69 -1.52 21.99 16.77
C ILE A 69 -0.83 21.67 18.12
N GLU A 70 -1.34 22.22 19.22
CA GLU A 70 -0.81 21.99 20.57
C GLU A 70 -0.85 20.49 20.93
N HIS A 71 -1.94 19.80 20.64
CA HIS A 71 -2.11 18.39 20.92
C HIS A 71 -1.12 17.50 20.14
N ILE A 72 -0.92 17.80 18.85
CA ILE A 72 0.07 17.08 18.02
C ILE A 72 1.50 17.33 18.53
N GLU A 73 1.85 18.57 18.90
CA GLU A 73 3.18 18.91 19.44
C GLU A 73 3.46 18.18 20.76
N GLU A 74 2.48 18.14 21.67
CA GLU A 74 2.57 17.40 22.93
C GLU A 74 2.74 15.91 22.67
N HIS A 75 1.91 15.34 21.81
CA HIS A 75 1.94 13.92 21.46
C HIS A 75 3.32 13.48 20.90
N ILE A 76 3.88 14.23 19.95
CA ILE A 76 5.22 13.98 19.40
C ILE A 76 6.33 14.17 20.44
N THR A 77 6.08 14.99 21.46
CA THR A 77 7.07 15.26 22.54
C THR A 77 7.08 14.16 23.59
N GLU A 78 5.92 13.61 23.90
CA GLU A 78 5.75 12.60 24.96
C GLU A 78 6.04 11.18 24.47
N GLN A 79 5.69 10.83 23.25
CA GLN A 79 5.97 9.52 22.69
C GLN A 79 7.41 9.40 22.15
N HIS A 80 7.97 8.22 22.32
CA HIS A 80 9.38 7.97 22.01
C HIS A 80 9.64 6.73 21.14
N ASP A 81 8.65 5.88 20.91
CA ASP A 81 8.78 4.63 20.16
C ASP A 81 8.03 4.67 18.82
N TRP A 82 8.61 5.41 17.86
CA TRP A 82 8.09 5.45 16.51
C TRP A 82 8.73 4.36 15.65
N ARG A 83 7.90 3.60 14.92
CA ARG A 83 8.38 2.66 13.91
C ARG A 83 8.78 3.43 12.64
N PRO A 84 9.86 3.02 11.93
CA PRO A 84 10.18 3.59 10.62
C PRO A 84 9.01 3.47 9.64
N GLY A 85 8.85 4.47 8.77
CA GLY A 85 7.75 4.53 7.82
C GLY A 85 7.13 5.91 7.77
N THR A 86 5.81 6.01 7.97
CA THR A 86 5.10 7.30 8.07
C THR A 86 4.16 7.28 9.27
N LEU A 87 4.16 8.37 10.02
CA LEU A 87 3.19 8.66 11.04
C LEU A 87 2.07 9.49 10.43
N ALA A 88 0.84 8.98 10.47
CA ALA A 88 -0.35 9.72 10.09
C ALA A 88 -1.16 10.08 11.34
N MET A 89 -1.57 11.34 11.47
CA MET A 89 -2.38 11.83 12.58
C MET A 89 -3.56 12.62 12.04
N PHE A 90 -4.74 12.40 12.65
CA PHE A 90 -5.98 13.08 12.31
C PHE A 90 -6.54 13.72 13.58
N SER A 91 -6.66 15.03 13.60
CA SER A 91 -7.08 15.79 14.79
C SER A 91 -8.18 16.78 14.48
N CYS A 92 -9.21 16.84 15.34
CA CYS A 92 -10.20 17.88 15.37
C CYS A 92 -10.66 18.08 16.84
N SER A 93 -10.06 19.03 17.54
CA SER A 93 -10.28 19.25 18.97
C SER A 93 -11.72 19.65 19.27
N ALA A 94 -12.38 20.42 18.40
CA ALA A 94 -13.79 20.76 18.54
C ALA A 94 -14.72 19.54 18.54
N ARG A 95 -14.29 18.43 17.95
CA ARG A 95 -15.03 17.16 17.88
C ARG A 95 -14.45 16.04 18.74
N GLN A 96 -13.40 16.35 19.51
CA GLN A 96 -12.68 15.36 20.32
C GLN A 96 -12.14 14.18 19.48
N ILE A 97 -11.75 14.47 18.24
CA ILE A 97 -11.14 13.52 17.32
C ILE A 97 -9.62 13.58 17.48
N PHE A 98 -9.01 12.45 17.76
CA PHE A 98 -7.56 12.23 17.63
C PHE A 98 -7.32 10.77 17.28
N GLU A 99 -6.84 10.52 16.09
CA GLU A 99 -6.49 9.19 15.60
C GLU A 99 -5.06 9.20 15.09
N GLU A 100 -4.30 8.17 15.44
CA GLU A 100 -2.93 7.96 15.02
C GLU A 100 -2.80 6.63 14.27
N VAL A 101 -2.02 6.65 13.19
CA VAL A 101 -1.72 5.46 12.40
C VAL A 101 -0.25 5.45 12.02
N ALA A 102 0.46 4.36 12.32
CA ALA A 102 1.79 4.11 11.82
C ALA A 102 1.70 3.31 10.51
N LEU A 103 2.13 3.93 9.40
CA LEU A 103 2.23 3.30 8.09
C LEU A 103 3.65 2.76 7.94
N PRO A 104 3.84 1.49 7.55
CA PRO A 104 5.18 0.92 7.41
C PRO A 104 5.94 1.42 6.18
N ARG A 105 5.25 2.05 5.21
CA ARG A 105 5.87 2.68 4.05
C ARG A 105 6.02 4.18 4.20
N THR A 106 7.00 4.75 3.50
CA THR A 106 7.16 6.19 3.41
C THR A 106 6.19 6.76 2.40
N VAL A 107 5.38 7.74 2.84
CA VAL A 107 4.59 8.62 1.97
C VAL A 107 5.13 10.04 2.10
N HIS A 108 4.79 10.92 1.16
CA HIS A 108 5.24 12.31 1.22
C HIS A 108 4.74 13.03 2.48
N ASP A 109 5.64 13.80 3.10
CA ASP A 109 5.29 14.69 4.20
C ASP A 109 4.20 15.65 3.75
N ARG A 110 3.12 15.74 4.53
CA ARG A 110 1.96 16.56 4.16
C ARG A 110 1.12 16.95 5.38
N ILE A 111 0.53 18.14 5.28
CA ILE A 111 -0.51 18.59 6.20
C ILE A 111 -1.69 19.15 5.40
N VAL A 112 -2.90 18.77 5.77
CA VAL A 112 -4.15 19.20 5.11
C VAL A 112 -5.17 19.54 6.20
N LEU A 113 -5.92 20.61 5.97
CA LEU A 113 -7.12 20.98 6.75
C LEU A 113 -8.32 20.91 5.81
N ASP A 114 -9.25 19.98 6.08
CA ASP A 114 -10.50 19.87 5.33
C ASP A 114 -11.63 19.36 6.28
N ASN A 115 -12.89 19.37 5.83
CA ASN A 115 -14.04 18.87 6.61
C ASN A 115 -14.00 17.36 6.86
N THR A 116 -13.27 16.63 6.02
CA THR A 116 -13.02 15.19 6.12
C THR A 116 -11.52 14.93 6.30
N PRO A 117 -11.13 13.78 6.88
CA PRO A 117 -9.72 13.41 6.95
C PRO A 117 -9.17 13.19 5.54
N TRP A 118 -7.98 13.70 5.26
CA TRP A 118 -7.30 13.41 4.00
C TRP A 118 -6.72 11.99 4.04
N VAL A 119 -7.34 11.05 3.30
CA VAL A 119 -7.09 9.61 3.43
C VAL A 119 -6.40 8.97 2.24
N ARG A 120 -6.16 9.72 1.16
CA ARG A 120 -5.56 9.19 -0.08
C ARG A 120 -4.27 8.41 0.17
N SER A 121 -3.33 8.95 0.92
CA SER A 121 -2.09 8.25 1.26
C SER A 121 -2.30 7.03 2.16
N LEU A 122 -3.27 7.09 3.08
CA LEU A 122 -3.63 5.96 3.93
C LEU A 122 -4.19 4.80 3.09
N LEU A 123 -5.09 5.10 2.17
CA LEU A 123 -5.73 4.11 1.31
C LEU A 123 -4.77 3.54 0.26
N ALA A 124 -3.85 4.37 -0.23
CA ALA A 124 -2.75 3.94 -1.09
C ALA A 124 -1.96 2.79 -0.48
N VAL A 125 -1.48 3.03 0.73
CA VAL A 125 -0.67 2.07 1.47
C VAL A 125 -1.43 0.75 1.68
N LEU A 126 -2.74 0.80 1.90
CA LEU A 126 -3.56 -0.40 2.14
C LEU A 126 -3.81 -1.26 0.92
N ASN A 127 -4.15 -0.63 -0.19
CA ASN A 127 -4.41 -1.35 -1.44
C ASN A 127 -3.15 -1.96 -2.06
N GLU A 128 -1.98 -1.50 -1.62
CA GLU A 128 -0.68 -1.99 -2.08
C GLU A 128 -0.15 -3.17 -1.27
N TYR A 129 -0.65 -3.40 -0.04
CA TYR A 129 -0.17 -4.53 0.76
C TYR A 129 -0.67 -5.86 0.23
N ARG A 130 0.26 -6.57 -0.42
CA ARG A 130 0.10 -7.97 -0.83
C ARG A 130 0.63 -8.90 0.26
N ARG A 131 -0.12 -9.93 0.57
CA ARG A 131 0.36 -11.01 1.45
C ARG A 131 1.22 -11.96 0.64
N MET A 132 2.53 -11.95 0.91
CA MET A 132 3.47 -12.82 0.20
C MET A 132 3.89 -14.00 1.08
N CYS A 133 3.69 -15.21 0.55
CA CYS A 133 4.24 -16.43 1.12
C CYS A 133 5.71 -16.53 0.73
N VAL A 134 6.61 -16.52 1.71
CA VAL A 134 8.06 -16.66 1.52
C VAL A 134 8.48 -18.05 1.96
N VAL A 135 8.99 -18.84 1.04
CA VAL A 135 9.40 -20.22 1.28
C VAL A 135 10.92 -20.34 1.16
N PHE A 136 11.57 -20.82 2.19
CA PHE A 136 13.00 -21.16 2.14
C PHE A 136 13.16 -22.67 2.22
N VAL A 137 13.79 -23.25 1.19
CA VAL A 137 13.93 -24.69 1.03
C VAL A 137 15.39 -25.16 1.10
N GLU A 138 15.60 -26.21 1.86
CA GLU A 138 16.82 -27.00 1.91
C GLU A 138 16.46 -28.48 1.74
N ARG A 139 17.46 -29.37 1.56
CA ARG A 139 17.23 -30.81 1.31
C ARG A 139 16.39 -31.51 2.37
N GLY A 140 16.41 -31.05 3.60
CA GLY A 140 15.74 -31.72 4.72
C GLY A 140 14.97 -30.76 5.64
N GLU A 141 14.93 -29.50 5.29
CA GLU A 141 14.20 -28.48 6.05
C GLU A 141 13.54 -27.50 5.10
N ALA A 142 12.34 -27.08 5.42
CA ALA A 142 11.69 -25.96 4.78
C ALA A 142 11.02 -25.09 5.85
N ARG A 143 11.18 -23.80 5.70
CA ARG A 143 10.53 -22.78 6.53
C ARG A 143 9.66 -21.90 5.64
N VAL A 144 8.50 -21.53 6.14
CA VAL A 144 7.52 -20.70 5.44
C VAL A 144 7.16 -19.53 6.31
N TRP A 145 7.24 -18.35 5.74
CA TRP A 145 6.85 -17.10 6.38
C TRP A 145 5.76 -16.40 5.58
N GLU A 146 5.03 -15.57 6.27
CA GLU A 146 4.24 -14.51 5.71
C GLU A 146 5.06 -13.23 5.72
N LEU A 147 5.16 -12.57 4.58
CA LEU A 147 5.59 -11.17 4.49
C LEU A 147 4.34 -10.32 4.24
N TYR A 148 4.00 -9.51 5.22
CA TYR A 148 2.87 -8.59 5.17
C TYR A 148 3.17 -7.31 5.95
N GLN A 149 2.88 -6.14 5.38
CA GLN A 149 3.20 -4.84 5.98
C GLN A 149 4.66 -4.75 6.46
N ASP A 150 5.59 -5.20 5.62
CA ASP A 150 7.05 -5.23 5.86
C ASP A 150 7.49 -6.08 7.07
N GLU A 151 6.58 -6.79 7.72
CA GLU A 151 6.87 -7.75 8.77
C GLU A 151 6.94 -9.19 8.22
N LEU A 152 7.98 -9.91 8.60
CA LEU A 152 8.16 -11.31 8.25
C LEU A 152 7.81 -12.18 9.46
N SER A 153 6.70 -12.89 9.39
CA SER A 153 6.19 -13.77 10.44
C SER A 153 6.29 -15.23 10.05
N GLU A 154 6.86 -16.08 10.89
CA GLU A 154 6.99 -17.52 10.61
C GLU A 154 5.63 -18.22 10.74
N VAL A 155 5.20 -18.91 9.68
CA VAL A 155 3.93 -19.64 9.62
C VAL A 155 4.13 -21.14 9.78
N ILE A 156 5.16 -21.71 9.13
CA ILE A 156 5.43 -23.16 9.16
C ILE A 156 6.93 -23.43 9.20
N THR A 157 7.32 -24.37 10.08
CA THR A 157 8.63 -25.04 9.99
C THR A 157 8.43 -26.53 9.78
N ARG A 158 8.94 -27.07 8.67
CA ARG A 158 8.94 -28.50 8.37
C ARG A 158 10.37 -29.03 8.34
N ARG A 159 10.67 -29.98 9.20
CA ARG A 159 11.95 -30.70 9.24
C ARG A 159 11.75 -32.18 8.95
N VAL A 160 12.54 -32.70 8.00
CA VAL A 160 12.59 -34.13 7.72
C VAL A 160 13.98 -34.65 8.07
N ARG A 161 14.06 -35.80 8.74
CA ARG A 161 15.35 -36.46 9.00
C ARG A 161 16.05 -36.75 7.67
N THR A 162 17.08 -35.96 7.35
CA THR A 162 17.99 -36.26 6.23
C THR A 162 18.81 -37.48 6.55
N VAL A 163 18.80 -38.44 5.63
CA VAL A 163 19.76 -39.57 5.68
C VAL A 163 21.11 -39.01 5.24
N HIS A 164 21.97 -38.68 6.20
CA HIS A 164 23.36 -38.36 5.92
C HIS A 164 24.03 -39.59 5.31
N SER A 165 24.50 -39.52 4.07
CA SER A 165 25.33 -40.55 3.47
C SER A 165 26.67 -40.53 4.21
N ARG A 166 26.82 -41.39 5.26
CA ARG A 166 28.14 -41.78 5.71
C ARG A 166 28.79 -42.50 4.53
N HIS A 167 30.09 -42.28 4.28
CA HIS A 167 30.89 -42.94 3.27
C HIS A 167 30.54 -44.42 3.13
N VAL A 168 29.82 -44.78 2.08
CA VAL A 168 29.47 -46.14 1.75
C VAL A 168 30.32 -46.50 0.50
N PRO A 169 31.00 -47.67 0.48
CA PRO A 169 31.87 -48.04 -0.65
C PRO A 169 31.13 -48.10 -1.99
N ALA A 170 31.84 -47.76 -3.06
CA ALA A 170 31.46 -47.45 -4.44
C ALA A 170 30.33 -48.22 -5.18
N PRO A 171 29.93 -49.46 -4.92
CA PRO A 171 28.83 -50.05 -5.72
C PRO A 171 27.41 -49.59 -5.32
N ASN A 172 27.25 -48.79 -4.25
CA ASN A 172 25.95 -48.37 -3.75
C ASN A 172 25.69 -46.84 -3.81
N GLU A 173 26.64 -46.05 -4.32
CA GLU A 173 26.50 -44.58 -4.33
C GLU A 173 25.28 -44.11 -5.13
N ASP A 174 25.02 -44.68 -6.30
CA ASP A 174 23.86 -44.31 -7.14
C ASP A 174 22.53 -44.65 -6.45
N ARG A 175 22.45 -45.78 -5.75
CA ARG A 175 21.24 -46.14 -4.97
C ARG A 175 21.00 -45.19 -3.78
N VAL A 176 22.10 -44.81 -3.12
CA VAL A 176 21.99 -43.86 -1.97
C VAL A 176 21.61 -42.46 -2.47
N ARG A 177 22.22 -42.02 -3.59
CA ARG A 177 21.89 -40.76 -4.24
C ARG A 177 20.42 -40.72 -4.68
N ASN A 178 19.97 -41.72 -5.45
CA ASN A 178 18.59 -41.82 -5.93
C ASN A 178 17.56 -41.84 -4.78
N LYS A 179 17.90 -42.55 -3.67
CA LYS A 179 17.05 -42.59 -2.48
C LYS A 179 17.01 -41.24 -1.80
N ALA A 180 18.12 -40.50 -1.70
CA ALA A 180 18.16 -39.16 -1.12
C ALA A 180 17.36 -38.16 -1.97
N GLU A 181 17.45 -38.25 -3.30
CA GLU A 181 16.67 -37.42 -4.23
C GLU A 181 15.15 -37.70 -4.07
N GLU A 182 14.76 -38.96 -3.93
CA GLU A 182 13.33 -39.33 -3.73
C GLU A 182 12.78 -38.82 -2.40
N TYR A 183 13.60 -38.83 -1.31
CA TYR A 183 13.23 -38.23 -0.04
C TYR A 183 13.06 -36.71 -0.15
N THR A 184 13.97 -36.04 -0.88
CA THR A 184 13.86 -34.59 -1.12
C THR A 184 12.61 -34.24 -1.91
N LYS A 185 12.30 -35.01 -3.00
CA LYS A 185 11.07 -34.81 -3.76
C LYS A 185 9.82 -34.97 -2.93
N ARG A 186 9.78 -36.01 -2.07
CA ARG A 186 8.65 -36.23 -1.18
C ARG A 186 8.49 -35.09 -0.18
N HIS A 187 9.58 -34.67 0.43
CA HIS A 187 9.59 -33.53 1.33
C HIS A 187 9.07 -32.26 0.66
N PHE A 188 9.54 -31.95 -0.56
CA PHE A 188 9.08 -30.78 -1.31
C PHE A 188 7.59 -30.86 -1.64
N ARG A 189 7.06 -32.05 -2.03
CA ARG A 189 5.61 -32.22 -2.24
C ARG A 189 4.81 -32.01 -0.98
N ASP A 190 5.29 -32.47 0.17
CA ASP A 190 4.62 -32.27 1.47
C ASP A 190 4.58 -30.77 1.86
N VAL A 191 5.66 -30.04 1.58
CA VAL A 191 5.75 -28.59 1.77
C VAL A 191 4.79 -27.86 0.81
N ILE A 192 4.80 -28.21 -0.47
CA ILE A 192 3.89 -27.65 -1.49
C ILE A 192 2.44 -27.87 -1.08
N GLY A 193 2.07 -29.06 -0.60
CA GLY A 193 0.73 -29.33 -0.08
C GLY A 193 0.33 -28.45 1.10
N SER A 194 1.29 -28.12 1.99
CA SER A 194 1.06 -27.20 3.10
C SER A 194 0.84 -25.78 2.62
N ILE A 195 1.67 -25.31 1.66
CA ILE A 195 1.56 -23.98 1.04
C ILE A 195 0.23 -23.84 0.30
N ASP A 196 -0.16 -24.86 -0.47
CA ASP A 196 -1.45 -24.88 -1.19
C ASP A 196 -2.64 -24.75 -0.21
N GLY A 197 -2.53 -25.38 0.96
CA GLY A 197 -3.49 -25.18 2.05
C GLY A 197 -3.54 -23.72 2.51
N LEU A 198 -2.39 -23.10 2.76
CA LEU A 198 -2.30 -21.69 3.20
C LEU A 198 -2.89 -20.72 2.16
N PHE A 199 -2.62 -20.91 0.87
CA PHE A 199 -3.20 -20.07 -0.19
C PHE A 199 -4.73 -20.16 -0.24
N ARG A 200 -5.33 -21.30 0.16
CA ARG A 200 -6.78 -21.46 0.22
C ARG A 200 -7.43 -20.88 1.48
N THR A 201 -6.72 -20.90 2.61
CA THR A 201 -7.32 -20.54 3.92
C THR A 201 -6.91 -19.15 4.39
N GLU A 202 -5.70 -18.70 4.09
CA GLU A 202 -5.13 -17.47 4.62
C GLU A 202 -5.12 -16.31 3.63
N GLY A 203 -5.47 -16.55 2.35
CA GLY A 203 -5.59 -15.50 1.34
C GLY A 203 -4.25 -14.88 0.91
N PHE A 204 -3.21 -15.70 0.72
CA PHE A 204 -1.96 -15.22 0.14
C PHE A 204 -2.12 -14.83 -1.33
N ASP A 205 -1.50 -13.72 -1.73
CA ASP A 205 -1.53 -13.21 -3.10
C ASP A 205 -0.34 -13.69 -3.92
N LEU A 206 0.84 -13.71 -3.31
CA LEU A 206 2.14 -13.89 -3.96
C LEU A 206 2.95 -15.00 -3.30
N LEU A 207 3.86 -15.59 -4.08
CA LEU A 207 4.80 -16.61 -3.63
C LEU A 207 6.22 -16.18 -3.99
N SER A 208 7.17 -16.32 -3.06
CA SER A 208 8.60 -16.30 -3.36
C SER A 208 9.28 -17.53 -2.78
N VAL A 209 10.32 -18.02 -3.47
CA VAL A 209 11.04 -19.23 -3.07
C VAL A 209 12.54 -18.95 -2.99
N GLY A 210 13.13 -19.23 -1.84
CA GLY A 210 14.55 -19.09 -1.58
C GLY A 210 15.22 -20.39 -1.17
N GLY A 211 16.53 -20.42 -1.25
CA GLY A 211 17.37 -21.57 -0.89
C GLY A 211 18.63 -21.62 -1.72
N LYS A 212 19.32 -22.77 -1.73
CA LYS A 212 20.40 -22.97 -2.68
C LYS A 212 19.83 -23.11 -4.09
N GLN A 213 20.57 -22.65 -5.09
CA GLN A 213 20.11 -22.62 -6.49
C GLN A 213 19.50 -23.94 -6.98
N HIS A 214 20.15 -25.06 -6.66
CA HIS A 214 19.68 -26.39 -7.10
C HIS A 214 18.36 -26.79 -6.41
N GLU A 215 18.23 -26.57 -5.09
CA GLU A 215 17.05 -26.88 -4.30
C GLU A 215 15.86 -25.99 -4.73
N THR A 216 16.11 -24.71 -4.91
CA THR A 216 15.09 -23.72 -5.36
C THR A 216 14.56 -24.10 -6.75
N SER A 217 15.44 -24.36 -7.73
CA SER A 217 15.02 -24.76 -9.08
C SER A 217 14.21 -26.07 -9.08
N HIS A 218 14.65 -27.05 -8.26
CA HIS A 218 13.94 -28.31 -8.15
C HIS A 218 12.55 -28.15 -7.47
N PHE A 219 12.45 -27.33 -6.43
CA PHE A 219 11.20 -27.03 -5.76
C PHE A 219 10.21 -26.32 -6.69
N VAL A 220 10.67 -25.29 -7.39
CA VAL A 220 9.87 -24.53 -8.36
C VAL A 220 9.35 -25.43 -9.48
N GLY A 221 10.18 -26.36 -9.98
CA GLY A 221 9.76 -27.33 -10.98
C GLY A 221 8.70 -28.34 -10.52
N LEU A 222 8.44 -28.43 -9.22
CA LEU A 222 7.38 -29.29 -8.64
C LEU A 222 6.10 -28.52 -8.33
N LEU A 223 6.09 -27.19 -8.43
CA LEU A 223 4.92 -26.36 -8.14
C LEU A 223 3.78 -26.67 -9.11
N PRO A 224 2.54 -26.85 -8.62
CA PRO A 224 1.37 -26.89 -9.48
C PRO A 224 1.16 -25.52 -10.14
N ARG A 225 0.50 -25.52 -11.31
CA ARG A 225 0.35 -24.32 -12.14
C ARG A 225 -0.21 -23.12 -11.37
N HIS A 226 -1.25 -23.30 -10.56
CA HIS A 226 -1.87 -22.20 -9.82
C HIS A 226 -0.96 -21.55 -8.75
N LEU A 227 0.01 -22.28 -8.17
CA LEU A 227 1.04 -21.72 -7.31
C LEU A 227 2.21 -21.14 -8.12
N HIS A 228 2.51 -21.73 -9.27
CA HIS A 228 3.52 -21.19 -10.19
C HIS A 228 3.08 -19.83 -10.75
N ASP A 229 1.80 -19.64 -11.06
CA ASP A 229 1.22 -18.37 -11.51
C ASP A 229 1.27 -17.28 -10.42
N ARG A 230 1.48 -17.66 -9.14
CA ARG A 230 1.68 -16.74 -8.01
C ARG A 230 3.16 -16.49 -7.67
N LEU A 231 4.08 -17.21 -8.32
CA LEU A 231 5.51 -17.06 -8.09
C LEU A 231 6.02 -15.76 -8.71
N VAL A 232 6.44 -14.82 -7.86
CA VAL A 232 6.92 -13.49 -8.27
C VAL A 232 8.44 -13.39 -8.30
N GLY A 233 9.15 -14.33 -7.69
CA GLY A 233 10.62 -14.36 -7.75
C GLY A 233 11.22 -15.48 -6.91
N THR A 234 12.52 -15.67 -7.15
CA THR A 234 13.36 -16.61 -6.39
C THR A 234 14.62 -15.92 -5.91
N PHE A 235 15.18 -16.38 -4.79
CA PHE A 235 16.44 -15.85 -4.29
C PHE A 235 17.37 -16.98 -3.84
N THR A 236 18.68 -16.71 -3.88
CA THR A 236 19.70 -17.68 -3.47
C THR A 236 20.43 -17.19 -2.23
N LEU A 237 20.51 -18.05 -1.21
CA LEU A 237 21.31 -17.83 -0.02
C LEU A 237 22.20 -19.07 0.21
N ASP A 238 23.53 -18.85 0.17
CA ASP A 238 24.52 -19.91 0.35
C ASP A 238 25.04 -20.00 1.81
N SER A 239 24.71 -19.00 2.65
CA SER A 239 25.10 -18.98 4.06
C SER A 239 24.26 -19.94 4.90
N GLN A 240 24.91 -20.77 5.71
CA GLN A 240 24.25 -21.64 6.69
C GLN A 240 24.71 -21.28 8.11
N PRO A 241 23.79 -21.10 9.06
CA PRO A 241 22.32 -21.02 8.88
C PRO A 241 21.90 -19.74 8.12
N ALA A 242 20.84 -19.82 7.32
CA ALA A 242 20.27 -18.65 6.70
C ALA A 242 19.61 -17.78 7.78
N GLU A 243 20.10 -16.56 7.92
CA GLU A 243 19.54 -15.60 8.88
C GLU A 243 18.19 -15.08 8.39
N VAL A 244 17.21 -15.01 9.29
CA VAL A 244 15.85 -14.52 8.97
C VAL A 244 15.88 -13.09 8.42
N ALA A 245 16.81 -12.27 8.91
CA ALA A 245 16.99 -10.90 8.40
C ALA A 245 17.37 -10.87 6.91
N HIS A 246 18.26 -11.76 6.45
CA HIS A 246 18.63 -11.87 5.04
C HIS A 246 17.47 -12.40 4.19
N ILE A 247 16.71 -13.38 4.69
CA ILE A 247 15.50 -13.88 4.01
C ILE A 247 14.50 -12.74 3.82
N ARG A 248 14.26 -11.95 4.89
CA ARG A 248 13.38 -10.78 4.82
C ARG A 248 13.86 -9.77 3.76
N GLN A 249 15.14 -9.44 3.78
CA GLN A 249 15.73 -8.50 2.81
C GLN A 249 15.52 -8.96 1.36
N CYS A 250 15.81 -10.23 1.06
CA CYS A 250 15.60 -10.78 -0.29
C CYS A 250 14.12 -10.77 -0.69
N ALA A 251 13.25 -11.15 0.23
CA ALA A 251 11.81 -11.16 -0.02
C ALA A 251 11.26 -9.76 -0.28
N MET A 252 11.69 -8.75 0.49
CA MET A 252 11.35 -7.35 0.29
C MET A 252 11.78 -6.85 -1.10
N THR A 253 13.03 -7.14 -1.50
CA THR A 253 13.54 -6.74 -2.83
C THR A 253 12.70 -7.34 -3.96
N ILE A 254 12.29 -8.62 -3.84
CA ILE A 254 11.43 -9.28 -4.83
C ILE A 254 10.05 -8.61 -4.87
N LEU A 255 9.46 -8.31 -3.72
CA LEU A 255 8.16 -7.66 -3.64
C LEU A 255 8.18 -6.27 -4.26
N GLU A 256 9.18 -5.44 -3.94
CA GLU A 256 9.37 -4.12 -4.53
C GLU A 256 9.51 -4.15 -6.05
N GLU A 257 10.29 -5.09 -6.59
CA GLU A 257 10.47 -5.21 -8.05
C GLU A 257 9.19 -5.67 -8.75
N TYR A 258 8.45 -6.60 -8.13
CA TYR A 258 7.13 -7.02 -8.60
C TYR A 258 6.16 -5.84 -8.64
N GLU A 259 6.08 -5.05 -7.58
CA GLU A 259 5.18 -3.89 -7.49
C GLU A 259 5.53 -2.82 -8.53
N ARG A 260 6.81 -2.50 -8.69
CA ARG A 260 7.28 -1.56 -9.74
C ARG A 260 6.90 -2.03 -11.14
N THR A 261 7.05 -3.32 -11.41
CA THR A 261 6.69 -3.91 -12.70
C THR A 261 5.19 -3.88 -12.93
N GLU A 262 4.42 -4.19 -11.91
CA GLU A 262 2.96 -4.18 -11.97
C GLU A 262 2.39 -2.76 -12.15
N GLN A 263 2.96 -1.75 -11.48
CA GLN A 263 2.59 -0.35 -11.68
C GLN A 263 2.83 0.09 -13.14
N ARG A 264 4.02 -0.21 -13.70
CA ARG A 264 4.32 0.10 -15.12
C ARG A 264 3.35 -0.59 -16.07
N ARG A 265 3.06 -1.87 -15.83
CA ARG A 265 2.12 -2.64 -16.66
C ARG A 265 0.72 -2.03 -16.63
N ARG A 266 0.18 -1.71 -15.45
CA ARG A 266 -1.15 -1.11 -15.31
C ARG A 266 -1.26 0.25 -16.00
N VAL A 267 -0.23 1.09 -15.87
CA VAL A 267 -0.21 2.37 -16.57
C VAL A 267 -0.19 2.17 -18.08
N ALA A 268 0.67 1.26 -18.59
CA ALA A 268 0.71 0.97 -20.02
C ALA A 268 -0.64 0.46 -20.54
N ASP A 269 -1.27 -0.48 -19.83
CA ASP A 269 -2.58 -1.04 -20.18
C ASP A 269 -3.67 0.08 -20.29
N VAL A 270 -3.69 1.01 -19.34
CA VAL A 270 -4.65 2.14 -19.34
C VAL A 270 -4.36 3.10 -20.48
N VAL A 271 -3.09 3.48 -20.70
CA VAL A 271 -2.69 4.39 -21.77
C VAL A 271 -3.01 3.79 -23.15
N GLU A 272 -2.67 2.53 -23.40
CA GLU A 272 -2.96 1.84 -24.66
C GLU A 272 -4.47 1.70 -24.87
N THR A 273 -5.23 1.35 -23.83
CA THR A 273 -6.68 1.22 -23.90
C THR A 273 -7.35 2.56 -24.22
N ALA A 274 -6.91 3.65 -23.60
CA ALA A 274 -7.43 4.99 -23.87
C ALA A 274 -7.09 5.45 -25.29
N ALA A 275 -5.86 5.21 -25.74
CA ALA A 275 -5.44 5.54 -27.11
C ALA A 275 -6.23 4.77 -28.18
N ALA A 276 -6.68 3.55 -27.87
CA ALA A 276 -7.54 2.75 -28.73
C ALA A 276 -9.03 3.15 -28.67
N GLY A 277 -9.41 4.15 -27.86
CA GLY A 277 -10.81 4.55 -27.63
C GLY A 277 -11.61 3.49 -26.84
N GLY A 278 -10.93 2.68 -26.02
CA GLY A 278 -11.54 1.67 -25.17
C GLY A 278 -11.96 2.22 -23.79
N ARG A 279 -12.26 1.29 -22.86
CA ARG A 279 -12.74 1.60 -21.50
C ARG A 279 -11.62 2.07 -20.59
N ALA A 280 -11.10 3.26 -20.89
CA ALA A 280 -10.09 3.93 -20.06
C ALA A 280 -10.26 5.44 -20.17
N ALA A 281 -9.86 6.16 -19.13
CA ALA A 281 -9.81 7.60 -19.06
C ALA A 281 -8.40 8.06 -18.69
N LEU A 282 -7.94 9.18 -19.26
CA LEU A 282 -6.64 9.77 -18.99
C LEU A 282 -6.76 11.26 -18.73
N GLY A 283 -6.08 11.70 -17.67
CA GLY A 283 -6.09 13.10 -17.26
C GLY A 283 -7.29 13.49 -16.41
N LEU A 284 -7.17 14.67 -15.78
CA LEU A 284 -8.10 15.13 -14.75
C LEU A 284 -9.55 15.21 -15.22
N ALA A 285 -9.81 15.82 -16.38
CA ALA A 285 -11.18 16.05 -16.82
C ALA A 285 -11.95 14.75 -17.02
N ASP A 286 -11.36 13.80 -17.76
CA ASP A 286 -12.01 12.53 -18.09
C ASP A 286 -12.15 11.62 -16.84
N CYS A 287 -11.15 11.60 -15.96
CA CYS A 287 -11.21 10.79 -14.74
C CYS A 287 -12.21 11.36 -13.71
N LEU A 288 -12.30 12.69 -13.55
CA LEU A 288 -13.31 13.32 -12.70
C LEU A 288 -14.73 13.07 -13.24
N TRP A 289 -14.89 13.12 -14.57
CA TRP A 289 -16.15 12.76 -15.23
C TRP A 289 -16.52 11.29 -15.00
N ALA A 290 -15.55 10.40 -15.15
CA ALA A 290 -15.73 8.97 -14.87
C ALA A 290 -16.11 8.68 -13.42
N GLY A 291 -15.50 9.40 -12.47
CA GLY A 291 -15.84 9.31 -11.06
C GLY A 291 -17.28 9.75 -10.77
N ALA A 292 -17.70 10.88 -11.33
CA ALA A 292 -19.09 11.38 -11.19
C ALA A 292 -20.15 10.40 -11.71
N LEU A 293 -19.76 9.44 -12.56
CA LEU A 293 -20.64 8.41 -13.13
C LEU A 293 -20.48 7.03 -12.48
N ALA A 294 -19.67 6.89 -11.43
CA ALA A 294 -19.31 5.60 -10.81
C ALA A 294 -18.71 4.59 -11.82
N ALA A 295 -18.06 5.08 -12.86
CA ALA A 295 -17.57 4.29 -13.99
C ALA A 295 -16.19 3.68 -13.73
N ILE A 296 -15.47 4.10 -12.68
CA ILE A 296 -14.08 3.70 -12.42
C ILE A 296 -14.05 2.32 -11.78
N ASP A 297 -13.34 1.39 -12.41
CA ASP A 297 -12.97 0.10 -11.85
C ASP A 297 -11.66 0.18 -11.06
N THR A 298 -10.64 0.78 -11.71
CA THR A 298 -9.33 0.99 -11.10
C THR A 298 -8.83 2.39 -11.42
N LEU A 299 -8.54 3.17 -10.39
CA LEU A 299 -7.97 4.52 -10.48
C LEU A 299 -6.46 4.44 -10.31
N LEU A 300 -5.70 5.03 -11.23
CA LEU A 300 -4.25 5.21 -11.17
C LEU A 300 -3.93 6.66 -10.84
N LEU A 301 -3.18 6.90 -9.79
CA LEU A 301 -2.80 8.23 -9.33
C LEU A 301 -1.29 8.37 -9.30
N GLU A 302 -0.77 9.44 -9.92
CA GLU A 302 0.64 9.80 -9.74
C GLU A 302 0.89 10.18 -8.28
N ASP A 303 1.93 9.64 -7.68
CA ASP A 303 2.26 9.90 -6.28
C ASP A 303 2.71 11.35 -6.07
N GLY A 304 2.41 11.91 -4.88
CA GLY A 304 2.81 13.26 -4.49
C GLY A 304 2.03 14.41 -5.16
N VAL A 305 1.13 14.15 -6.10
CA VAL A 305 0.34 15.19 -6.79
C VAL A 305 -0.83 15.63 -5.92
N LEU A 306 -1.07 16.94 -5.86
CA LEU A 306 -2.22 17.57 -5.23
C LEU A 306 -2.87 18.52 -6.23
N VAL A 307 -4.19 18.44 -6.36
CA VAL A 307 -4.95 19.26 -7.32
C VAL A 307 -6.15 19.89 -6.62
N SER A 308 -6.08 21.21 -6.42
CA SER A 308 -7.23 21.93 -5.89
C SER A 308 -8.41 21.89 -6.86
N GLY A 309 -9.61 21.78 -6.33
CA GLY A 309 -10.81 21.66 -7.14
C GLY A 309 -12.08 22.04 -6.41
N VAL A 310 -13.20 21.59 -6.97
CA VAL A 310 -14.54 21.81 -6.42
C VAL A 310 -15.37 20.53 -6.48
N VAL A 311 -16.23 20.33 -5.51
CA VAL A 311 -17.14 19.19 -5.41
C VAL A 311 -18.56 19.65 -5.16
N CYS A 312 -19.52 18.99 -5.78
CA CYS A 312 -20.93 19.20 -5.54
C CYS A 312 -21.45 18.23 -4.47
N ASP A 313 -21.74 18.72 -3.29
CA ASP A 313 -22.24 17.91 -2.18
C ASP A 313 -23.63 17.25 -2.45
N ASN A 314 -24.32 17.68 -3.51
CA ASN A 314 -25.63 17.13 -3.86
C ASN A 314 -25.56 15.91 -4.81
N CYS A 315 -24.64 15.91 -5.78
CA CYS A 315 -24.58 14.87 -6.81
C CYS A 315 -23.17 14.26 -7.01
N GLY A 316 -22.18 14.66 -6.21
CA GLY A 316 -20.83 14.13 -6.31
C GLY A 316 -20.04 14.60 -7.53
N TRP A 317 -20.56 15.57 -8.32
CA TRP A 317 -19.82 16.10 -9.46
C TRP A 317 -18.56 16.83 -8.99
N MET A 318 -17.45 16.56 -9.65
CA MET A 318 -16.12 17.09 -9.33
C MET A 318 -15.52 17.81 -10.53
N SER A 319 -14.78 18.88 -10.28
CA SER A 319 -14.04 19.62 -11.32
C SER A 319 -12.86 20.39 -10.72
N VAL A 320 -11.90 20.76 -11.58
CA VAL A 320 -10.79 21.63 -11.18
C VAL A 320 -11.19 23.11 -11.04
N ARG A 321 -12.34 23.51 -11.60
CA ARG A 321 -12.85 24.90 -11.54
C ARG A 321 -14.37 24.90 -11.65
N GLY A 322 -14.98 25.94 -11.07
CA GLY A 322 -16.42 26.18 -11.18
C GLY A 322 -16.96 26.83 -9.91
N SER A 323 -18.10 27.50 -9.99
CA SER A 323 -18.87 28.00 -8.88
C SER A 323 -20.21 27.29 -8.75
N GLU A 324 -20.66 26.67 -9.83
CA GLU A 324 -21.93 25.95 -9.92
C GLU A 324 -21.74 24.60 -10.58
N CYS A 325 -22.46 23.60 -10.10
CA CYS A 325 -22.45 22.25 -10.65
C CYS A 325 -23.16 22.22 -12.02
N VAL A 326 -22.46 21.76 -13.05
CA VAL A 326 -23.03 21.66 -14.41
C VAL A 326 -24.15 20.62 -14.53
N GLN A 327 -24.23 19.67 -13.59
CA GLN A 327 -25.26 18.63 -13.59
C GLN A 327 -26.54 19.03 -12.88
N CYS A 328 -26.45 19.69 -11.71
CA CYS A 328 -27.61 19.95 -10.89
C CYS A 328 -27.85 21.45 -10.58
N GLY A 329 -26.99 22.37 -11.06
CA GLY A 329 -27.10 23.81 -10.89
C GLY A 329 -26.88 24.32 -9.46
N ARG A 330 -26.45 23.46 -8.51
CA ARG A 330 -26.16 23.90 -7.14
C ARG A 330 -24.75 24.47 -7.04
N GLN A 331 -24.53 25.30 -6.02
CA GLN A 331 -23.20 25.77 -5.69
C GLN A 331 -22.30 24.60 -5.30
N VAL A 332 -21.03 24.69 -5.64
CA VAL A 332 -20.01 23.68 -5.34
C VAL A 332 -19.11 24.14 -4.19
N ARG A 333 -18.61 23.18 -3.43
CA ARG A 333 -17.65 23.39 -2.35
C ARG A 333 -16.23 23.35 -2.89
N PRO A 334 -15.34 24.32 -2.57
CA PRO A 334 -13.93 24.21 -2.86
C PRO A 334 -13.28 23.10 -2.01
N VAL A 335 -12.34 22.37 -2.60
CA VAL A 335 -11.56 21.33 -1.92
C VAL A 335 -10.07 21.52 -2.18
N VAL A 336 -9.26 21.13 -1.21
CA VAL A 336 -7.80 21.25 -1.29
C VAL A 336 -7.24 20.27 -2.31
N ASP A 337 -7.81 19.05 -2.37
CA ASP A 337 -7.40 18.00 -3.30
C ASP A 337 -8.63 17.27 -3.88
N VAL A 338 -8.98 17.58 -5.12
CA VAL A 338 -10.10 16.91 -5.81
C VAL A 338 -9.80 15.43 -6.12
N LEU A 339 -8.53 15.03 -6.14
CA LEU A 339 -8.14 13.64 -6.32
C LEU A 339 -8.38 12.81 -5.05
N ASP A 340 -8.37 13.44 -3.87
CA ASP A 340 -8.76 12.78 -2.62
C ASP A 340 -10.26 12.46 -2.63
N GLU A 341 -11.10 13.43 -2.98
CA GLU A 341 -12.53 13.26 -3.15
C GLU A 341 -12.86 12.18 -4.20
N LEU A 342 -12.13 12.17 -5.34
CA LEU A 342 -12.27 11.13 -6.35
C LEU A 342 -11.90 9.75 -5.80
N THR A 343 -10.84 9.66 -4.98
CA THR A 343 -10.38 8.43 -4.33
C THR A 343 -11.45 7.87 -3.39
N GLU A 344 -12.03 8.72 -2.54
CA GLU A 344 -13.12 8.34 -1.64
C GLU A 344 -14.35 7.84 -2.40
N SER A 345 -14.73 8.54 -3.46
CA SER A 345 -15.84 8.13 -4.34
C SER A 345 -15.59 6.75 -4.94
N VAL A 346 -14.43 6.54 -5.56
CA VAL A 346 -14.07 5.25 -6.20
C VAL A 346 -14.10 4.09 -5.20
N ILE A 347 -13.60 4.30 -3.99
CA ILE A 347 -13.61 3.26 -2.95
C ILE A 347 -15.03 2.98 -2.47
N SER A 348 -15.84 4.01 -2.24
CA SER A 348 -17.23 3.84 -1.82
C SER A 348 -18.06 3.04 -2.81
N GLU A 349 -17.69 3.11 -4.10
CA GLU A 349 -18.30 2.40 -5.22
C GLU A 349 -17.67 1.01 -5.48
N GLY A 350 -16.71 0.59 -4.64
CA GLY A 350 -16.03 -0.70 -4.73
C GLY A 350 -14.99 -0.78 -5.85
N GLY A 351 -14.43 0.36 -6.27
CA GLY A 351 -13.28 0.43 -7.16
C GLY A 351 -11.95 0.26 -6.42
N ALA A 352 -10.89 0.01 -7.18
CA ALA A 352 -9.54 -0.12 -6.67
C ALA A 352 -8.72 1.15 -6.95
N ILE A 353 -7.73 1.42 -6.09
CA ILE A 353 -6.79 2.52 -6.24
C ILE A 353 -5.38 1.95 -6.40
N THR A 354 -4.59 2.53 -7.27
CA THR A 354 -3.16 2.26 -7.41
C THR A 354 -2.40 3.58 -7.43
N HIS A 355 -1.52 3.79 -6.47
CA HIS A 355 -0.57 4.89 -6.50
C HIS A 355 0.65 4.49 -7.33
N VAL A 356 1.01 5.32 -8.27
CA VAL A 356 2.13 5.10 -9.19
C VAL A 356 3.32 5.90 -8.68
N GLN A 357 4.28 5.18 -8.10
CA GLN A 357 5.51 5.75 -7.52
C GLN A 357 6.71 5.65 -8.45
N VAL A 358 6.56 4.90 -9.54
CA VAL A 358 7.62 4.72 -10.53
C VAL A 358 7.42 5.66 -11.71
N PRO A 359 8.49 6.17 -12.32
CA PRO A 359 8.38 7.00 -13.51
C PRO A 359 7.66 6.25 -14.65
N THR A 360 6.54 6.82 -15.10
CA THR A 360 5.70 6.29 -16.19
C THR A 360 5.13 7.44 -17.02
N GLU A 361 4.36 7.13 -18.07
CA GLU A 361 3.64 8.13 -18.85
C GLU A 361 2.52 8.82 -18.06
N LEU A 362 2.10 8.24 -16.92
CA LEU A 362 1.08 8.84 -16.06
C LEU A 362 1.48 10.23 -15.54
N SER A 363 2.77 10.51 -15.37
CA SER A 363 3.29 11.81 -14.92
C SER A 363 2.85 12.99 -15.81
N ARG A 364 2.51 12.72 -17.09
CA ARG A 364 1.98 13.72 -18.02
C ARG A 364 0.49 13.98 -17.85
N HIS A 365 -0.22 13.01 -17.29
CA HIS A 365 -1.68 13.01 -17.16
C HIS A 365 -2.13 13.20 -15.71
N LEU A 366 -1.24 12.93 -14.72
CA LEU A 366 -1.45 12.96 -13.27
C LEU A 366 -2.38 11.86 -12.75
N VAL A 367 -3.38 11.46 -13.55
CA VAL A 367 -4.39 10.47 -13.21
C VAL A 367 -4.83 9.70 -14.44
N GLY A 368 -5.14 8.42 -14.27
CA GLY A 368 -5.73 7.56 -15.27
C GLY A 368 -6.70 6.56 -14.64
N ALA A 369 -7.60 6.00 -15.43
CA ALA A 369 -8.57 5.05 -14.92
C ALA A 369 -8.89 3.95 -15.93
N ALA A 370 -8.99 2.71 -15.45
CA ALA A 370 -9.70 1.64 -16.14
C ALA A 370 -11.20 1.74 -15.80
N LEU A 371 -12.06 1.54 -16.78
CA LEU A 371 -13.49 1.81 -16.67
C LEU A 371 -14.32 0.50 -16.73
N ARG A 372 -15.41 0.47 -15.95
CA ARG A 372 -16.40 -0.63 -15.96
C ARG A 372 -17.25 -0.62 -17.24
N PHE A 373 -17.52 0.56 -17.78
CA PHE A 373 -18.34 0.77 -18.98
C PHE A 373 -17.87 2.00 -19.77
N ASP A 374 -18.35 2.14 -21.00
CA ASP A 374 -18.00 3.25 -21.87
C ASP A 374 -18.63 4.56 -21.37
N LEU A 375 -17.86 5.64 -21.32
CA LEU A 375 -18.36 6.94 -20.86
C LEU A 375 -19.25 7.60 -21.91
N PRO A 376 -20.39 8.19 -21.52
CA PRO A 376 -21.08 9.14 -22.36
C PRO A 376 -20.21 10.42 -22.51
N PRO A 377 -20.40 11.21 -23.58
CA PRO A 377 -19.70 12.47 -23.73
C PRO A 377 -19.93 13.36 -22.50
N PRO A 378 -18.91 14.12 -22.04
CA PRO A 378 -19.08 15.09 -20.98
C PRO A 378 -20.11 16.17 -21.37
N PRO A 379 -20.81 16.73 -20.38
CA PRO A 379 -21.84 17.75 -20.61
C PRO A 379 -21.27 19.07 -21.13
#